data_dfb5afa073d91e42864b398458a2b82b
#
_entry.id   dfb5afa073d91e42864b398458a2b82b
#
_cell.length_a   1.000
_cell.length_b   1.000
_cell.length_c   1.000
_cell.angle_alpha   90.00
_cell.angle_beta   90.00
_cell.angle_gamma   90.00
#
_symmetry.space_group_name_H-M   'P 1'
#
loop_
_entity.id
_entity.type
_entity.pdbx_description
1 polymer ?
#
loop_
_entity_poly.entity_id
_entity_poly.type
_entity_poly.pdbx_seq_one_letter_code
_entity_poly.pdbx_strand_id
1 'polypeptide(L)'
;MKPALFHSDTRAELDEAMAFYESRARGLGLDFQKKVENAVAEIRQNPGAWPLHKNSGFRRRSTGRFPFAIFYLELPDCIWIAAIAHTSRRPDYWRTRRFEQGR
;
A
#
# COMPACT_ATOMS: atom_id res chain seq x y z
N MET A 1 -17.36 1.60 7.87
CA MET A 1 -16.13 1.62 7.03
C MET A 1 -15.55 0.22 6.96
N LYS A 2 -15.19 -0.22 5.76
CA LYS A 2 -14.62 -1.55 5.59
C LYS A 2 -13.24 -1.64 6.21
N PRO A 3 -12.86 -2.79 6.77
CA PRO A 3 -11.49 -2.96 7.26
C PRO A 3 -10.50 -3.06 6.11
N ALA A 4 -9.25 -2.70 6.40
CA ALA A 4 -8.15 -2.92 5.46
C ALA A 4 -7.49 -4.24 5.80
N LEU A 5 -7.39 -5.13 4.81
CA LEU A 5 -6.66 -6.38 4.92
C LEU A 5 -5.47 -6.35 3.98
N PHE A 6 -4.38 -6.95 4.38
CA PHE A 6 -3.10 -6.80 3.68
C PHE A 6 -2.61 -8.13 3.14
N HIS A 7 -2.08 -8.12 1.93
CA HIS A 7 -1.35 -9.27 1.42
C HIS A 7 -0.16 -9.56 2.35
N SER A 8 0.17 -10.83 2.51
CA SER A 8 1.20 -11.24 3.48
C SER A 8 2.56 -10.57 3.23
N ASP A 9 2.88 -10.23 1.98
CA ASP A 9 4.17 -9.64 1.66
C ASP A 9 4.22 -8.13 1.95
N THR A 10 3.09 -7.48 2.25
CA THR A 10 3.10 -6.04 2.50
C THR A 10 3.83 -5.70 3.79
N ARG A 11 3.81 -6.60 4.78
CA ARG A 11 4.54 -6.36 6.02
C ARG A 11 6.04 -6.24 5.76
N ALA A 12 6.57 -7.16 4.97
CA ALA A 12 7.99 -7.11 4.62
C ALA A 12 8.31 -5.85 3.81
N GLU A 13 7.42 -5.48 2.88
CA GLU A 13 7.61 -4.27 2.08
C GLU A 13 7.68 -3.03 2.98
N LEU A 14 6.78 -2.94 3.95
CA LEU A 14 6.77 -1.82 4.89
C LEU A 14 8.02 -1.82 5.76
N ASP A 15 8.37 -2.97 6.32
CA ASP A 15 9.50 -3.06 7.24
C ASP A 15 10.82 -2.74 6.54
N GLU A 16 11.01 -3.22 5.33
CA GLU A 16 12.22 -2.93 4.56
C GLU A 16 12.34 -1.45 4.25
N ALA A 17 11.23 -0.82 3.87
CA ALA A 17 11.25 0.61 3.58
C ALA A 17 11.54 1.42 4.84
N MET A 18 10.91 1.05 5.96
CA MET A 18 11.15 1.74 7.22
C MET A 18 12.61 1.65 7.64
N ALA A 19 13.21 0.47 7.52
CA ALA A 19 14.61 0.27 7.88
C ALA A 19 15.52 1.10 6.97
N PHE A 20 15.22 1.13 5.68
CA PHE A 20 16.00 1.93 4.74
C PHE A 20 15.97 3.42 5.12
N TYR A 21 14.77 3.95 5.36
CA TYR A 21 14.65 5.37 5.69
C TYR A 21 15.27 5.70 7.04
N GLU A 22 15.11 4.81 8.03
CA GLU A 22 15.73 5.04 9.33
C GLU A 22 17.25 5.06 9.25
N SER A 23 17.83 4.28 8.34
CA SER A 23 19.29 4.32 8.14
C SER A 23 19.76 5.64 7.52
N ARG A 24 18.85 6.38 6.87
CA ARG A 24 19.18 7.66 6.24
C ARG A 24 19.10 8.82 7.23
N ALA A 25 18.08 8.80 8.11
CA ALA A 25 17.92 9.85 9.10
C ALA A 25 17.06 9.34 10.24
N ARG A 26 17.44 9.69 11.47
CA ARG A 26 16.72 9.28 12.67
C ARG A 26 15.26 9.76 12.58
N GLY A 27 14.34 8.85 12.83
CA GLY A 27 12.90 9.14 12.81
C GLY A 27 12.26 9.08 11.44
N LEU A 28 13.06 8.93 10.36
CA LEU A 28 12.49 8.95 9.02
C LEU A 28 11.69 7.68 8.72
N GLY A 29 12.10 6.55 9.30
CA GLY A 29 11.32 5.32 9.14
C GLY A 29 9.94 5.45 9.74
N LEU A 30 9.83 6.08 10.90
CA LEU A 30 8.54 6.32 11.54
C LEU A 30 7.70 7.30 10.74
N ASP A 31 8.33 8.33 10.16
CA ASP A 31 7.62 9.27 9.28
C ASP A 31 7.01 8.54 8.09
N PHE A 32 7.76 7.61 7.50
CA PHE A 32 7.23 6.82 6.39
C PHE A 32 6.05 5.96 6.84
N GLN A 33 6.17 5.29 7.98
CA GLN A 33 5.08 4.48 8.52
C GLN A 33 3.82 5.31 8.69
N LYS A 34 3.94 6.51 9.24
CA LYS A 34 2.79 7.40 9.43
C LYS A 34 2.15 7.79 8.09
N LYS A 35 2.96 8.04 7.07
CA LYS A 35 2.42 8.35 5.74
C LYS A 35 1.62 7.19 5.18
N VAL A 36 2.11 5.96 5.35
CA VAL A 36 1.39 4.77 4.90
C VAL A 36 0.09 4.63 5.67
N GLU A 37 0.14 4.76 6.99
CA GLU A 37 -1.05 4.63 7.83
C GLU A 37 -2.11 5.66 7.47
N ASN A 38 -1.69 6.91 7.25
CA ASN A 38 -2.63 7.96 6.86
C ASN A 38 -3.24 7.67 5.48
N ALA A 39 -2.43 7.18 4.55
CA ALA A 39 -2.92 6.84 3.22
C ALA A 39 -3.95 5.72 3.27
N VAL A 40 -3.69 4.69 4.08
CA VAL A 40 -4.63 3.59 4.25
C VAL A 40 -5.94 4.09 4.87
N ALA A 41 -5.85 4.98 5.86
CA ALA A 41 -7.04 5.55 6.49
C ALA A 41 -7.88 6.32 5.47
N GLU A 42 -7.24 7.11 4.60
CA GLU A 42 -7.94 7.85 3.56
C GLU A 42 -8.58 6.91 2.54
N ILE A 43 -7.89 5.84 2.17
CA ILE A 43 -8.44 4.83 1.27
C ILE A 43 -9.71 4.23 1.87
N ARG A 44 -9.68 3.90 3.16
CA ARG A 44 -10.87 3.32 3.81
C ARG A 44 -12.04 4.29 3.83
N GLN A 45 -11.76 5.57 3.98
CA GLN A 45 -12.82 6.60 4.03
C GLN A 45 -13.48 6.79 2.67
N ASN A 46 -12.71 6.69 1.58
CA ASN A 46 -13.24 6.93 0.24
C ASN A 46 -12.49 6.09 -0.79
N PRO A 47 -12.76 4.77 -0.85
CA PRO A 47 -11.98 3.88 -1.70
C PRO A 47 -12.02 4.23 -3.19
N GLY A 48 -13.09 4.87 -3.64
CA GLY A 48 -13.24 5.21 -5.05
C GLY A 48 -12.54 6.50 -5.47
N ALA A 49 -11.90 7.21 -4.52
CA ALA A 49 -11.32 8.51 -4.82
C ALA A 49 -10.02 8.45 -5.61
N TRP A 50 -9.33 7.30 -5.58
CA TRP A 50 -7.99 7.20 -6.14
C TRP A 50 -8.03 6.52 -7.50
N PRO A 51 -7.14 6.90 -8.44
CA PRO A 51 -7.25 6.44 -9.82
C PRO A 51 -6.96 4.95 -9.97
N LEU A 52 -7.58 4.37 -10.99
CA LEU A 52 -7.24 3.02 -11.41
C LEU A 52 -5.84 3.02 -12.02
N HIS A 53 -5.11 1.95 -11.74
CA HIS A 53 -3.75 1.77 -12.26
C HIS A 53 -3.82 0.95 -13.54
N LYS A 54 -3.65 1.60 -14.67
CA LYS A 54 -3.67 0.94 -15.98
C LYS A 54 -4.92 0.06 -16.12
N ASN A 55 -4.78 -1.11 -16.73
CA ASN A 55 -5.87 -2.07 -16.88
C ASN A 55 -5.79 -3.19 -15.84
N SER A 56 -5.28 -2.89 -14.67
CA SER A 56 -5.05 -3.92 -13.65
C SER A 56 -6.28 -4.23 -12.79
N GLY A 57 -7.23 -3.30 -12.74
CA GLY A 57 -8.33 -3.38 -11.78
C GLY A 57 -7.98 -2.82 -10.42
N PHE A 58 -6.70 -2.62 -10.13
CA PHE A 58 -6.25 -2.05 -8.86
C PHE A 58 -6.26 -0.53 -8.91
N ARG A 59 -6.52 0.08 -7.76
CA ARG A 59 -6.34 1.52 -7.59
C ARG A 59 -5.00 1.81 -6.97
N ARG A 60 -4.51 3.02 -7.21
CA ARG A 60 -3.18 3.44 -6.81
C ARG A 60 -3.27 4.71 -5.97
N ARG A 61 -2.69 4.67 -4.77
CA ARG A 61 -2.59 5.83 -3.88
C ARG A 61 -1.12 6.08 -3.56
N SER A 62 -0.60 7.19 -4.07
CA SER A 62 0.78 7.61 -3.76
C SER A 62 0.90 7.96 -2.28
N THR A 63 2.06 7.71 -1.70
CA THR A 63 2.31 8.10 -0.31
C THR A 63 2.86 9.53 -0.18
N GLY A 64 2.85 10.29 -1.26
CA GLY A 64 3.22 11.70 -1.25
C GLY A 64 4.73 11.90 -1.26
N ARG A 65 5.26 12.33 -0.12
CA ARG A 65 6.66 12.68 0.03
C ARG A 65 7.65 11.56 -0.34
N PHE A 66 7.25 10.31 -0.10
CA PHE A 66 8.10 9.16 -0.35
C PHE A 66 7.73 8.52 -1.69
N PRO A 67 8.73 7.96 -2.42
CA PRO A 67 8.46 7.39 -3.75
C PRO A 67 7.86 5.98 -3.66
N PHE A 68 6.73 5.86 -2.97
CA PHE A 68 5.99 4.61 -2.80
C PHE A 68 4.54 4.82 -3.18
N ALA A 69 3.88 3.74 -3.57
CA ALA A 69 2.45 3.74 -3.85
C ALA A 69 1.81 2.52 -3.22
N ILE A 70 0.57 2.69 -2.79
CA ILE A 70 -0.26 1.62 -2.25
C ILE A 70 -1.21 1.20 -3.36
N PHE A 71 -1.20 -0.11 -3.67
CA PHE A 71 -2.10 -0.69 -4.67
C PHE A 71 -3.14 -1.53 -3.96
N TYR A 72 -4.42 -1.30 -4.28
CA TYR A 72 -5.51 -1.92 -3.53
C TYR A 72 -6.72 -2.21 -4.40
N LEU A 73 -7.56 -3.10 -3.89
CA LEU A 73 -8.88 -3.39 -4.45
C LEU A 73 -9.93 -3.08 -3.40
N GLU A 74 -11.04 -2.53 -3.84
CA GLU A 74 -12.22 -2.45 -2.99
C GLU A 74 -13.06 -3.70 -3.22
N LEU A 75 -13.22 -4.52 -2.18
CA LEU A 75 -14.01 -5.75 -2.23
C LEU A 75 -15.29 -5.53 -1.42
N PRO A 76 -16.27 -6.44 -1.54
CA PRO A 76 -17.54 -6.23 -0.81
C PRO A 76 -17.38 -6.01 0.68
N ASP A 77 -16.47 -6.75 1.33
CA ASP A 77 -16.35 -6.74 2.79
C ASP A 77 -15.06 -6.12 3.30
N CYS A 78 -14.15 -5.73 2.43
CA CYS A 78 -12.87 -5.18 2.86
C CYS A 78 -12.23 -4.35 1.77
N ILE A 79 -11.22 -3.59 2.18
CA ILE A 79 -10.25 -2.98 1.28
C ILE A 79 -9.02 -3.87 1.32
N TRP A 80 -8.66 -4.47 0.21
CA TRP A 80 -7.51 -5.35 0.18
C TRP A 80 -6.29 -4.60 -0.32
N ILE A 81 -5.30 -4.46 0.55
CA ILE A 81 -4.05 -3.78 0.22
C ILE A 81 -3.11 -4.83 -0.36
N ALA A 82 -2.87 -4.75 -1.66
CA ALA A 82 -2.09 -5.75 -2.35
C ALA A 82 -0.59 -5.50 -2.28
N ALA A 83 -0.19 -4.23 -2.21
CA ALA A 83 1.23 -3.90 -2.22
C ALA A 83 1.49 -2.52 -1.67
N ILE A 84 2.66 -2.37 -1.05
CA ILE A 84 3.27 -1.09 -0.71
C ILE A 84 4.57 -1.09 -1.50
N ALA A 85 4.58 -0.44 -2.67
CA ALA A 85 5.60 -0.64 -3.68
C ALA A 85 6.38 0.63 -3.95
N HIS A 86 7.71 0.51 -3.98
CA HIS A 86 8.57 1.62 -4.43
C HIS A 86 8.33 1.87 -5.92
N THR A 87 8.23 3.13 -6.30
CA THR A 87 7.85 3.48 -7.67
C THR A 87 8.89 3.12 -8.71
N SER A 88 10.16 2.92 -8.32
CA SER A 88 11.22 2.53 -9.24
C SER A 88 11.46 1.03 -9.27
N ARG A 89 10.73 0.26 -8.45
CA ARG A 89 10.85 -1.18 -8.45
C ARG A 89 10.19 -1.74 -9.71
N ARG A 90 10.54 -3.00 -10.05
CA ARG A 90 9.96 -3.69 -11.22
C ARG A 90 8.46 -3.43 -11.28
N PRO A 91 7.97 -2.84 -12.38
CA PRO A 91 6.56 -2.48 -12.47
C PRO A 91 5.65 -3.70 -12.34
N ASP A 92 4.57 -3.51 -11.59
CA ASP A 92 3.49 -4.50 -11.49
C ASP A 92 3.90 -5.87 -10.95
N TYR A 93 5.03 -5.95 -10.20
CA TYR A 93 5.47 -7.23 -9.63
C TYR A 93 4.41 -7.84 -8.70
N TRP A 94 3.55 -7.01 -8.12
CA TRP A 94 2.48 -7.40 -7.21
C TRP A 94 1.21 -7.84 -7.94
N ARG A 95 1.15 -7.68 -9.23
CA ARG A 95 -0.10 -7.79 -9.99
C ARG A 95 -0.70 -9.18 -9.95
N THR A 96 0.11 -10.20 -9.76
CA THR A 96 -0.36 -11.59 -9.67
C THR A 96 -0.80 -11.99 -8.28
N ARG A 97 -0.66 -11.11 -7.29
CA ARG A 97 -1.11 -11.41 -5.93
C ARG A 97 -2.62 -11.58 -5.89
N ARG A 98 -3.08 -12.51 -5.05
CA ARG A 98 -4.50 -12.84 -4.94
C ARG A 98 -4.96 -12.67 -3.51
N PHE A 99 -6.17 -12.14 -3.37
CA PHE A 99 -6.83 -12.08 -2.06
C PHE A 99 -7.29 -13.48 -1.69
N GLU A 100 -6.91 -13.94 -0.49
CA GLU A 100 -7.35 -15.22 0.05
C GLU A 100 -8.04 -14.98 1.36
N GLN A 101 -9.33 -15.28 1.39
CA GLN A 101 -10.15 -15.08 2.55
C GLN A 101 -10.34 -16.38 3.30
N GLY A 102 -10.50 -16.29 4.64
CA GLY A 102 -10.99 -17.42 5.40
C GLY A 102 -9.96 -18.48 5.73
N ARG A 103 -8.74 -18.12 5.91
CA ARG A 103 -7.71 -19.08 6.32
C ARG A 103 -7.44 -19.01 7.80
#